data_9aad2703a893fc9259f7c66b741aad4b
#
_entry.id   9aad2703a893fc9259f7c66b741aad4b
#
_cell.length_a   1.000
_cell.length_b   1.000
_cell.length_c   1.000
_cell.angle_alpha   90.00
_cell.angle_beta   90.00
_cell.angle_gamma   90.00
#
_symmetry.space_group_name_H-M   'P 1'
#
loop_
_entity.id
_entity.type
_entity.pdbx_description
1 polymer ?
#
loop_
_entity_poly.entity_id
_entity_poly.type
_entity_poly.pdbx_seq_one_letter_code
_entity_poly.pdbx_strand_id
1 'polypeptide(L)'
;MKSKYEPLFDKVELPNGVELRNRFVLAPLTHISSNDDGTISDVELPYIEKRSQDVGITINAASNVSDVGKAFPGQPSIAHDSDIEGLKQLATAMKKNGAKALVQIHHGGAQALPELTPDGDVVAPSPISLKSFGQKQEHSAREMTNEEIEQAIKDFGEATRRAIEAGFDGVEIHGANHYLIHQFVSPYYNRRNDVWANQYKFPVAVIEEVLKAKEAYGNRDFIVGYRLSPEEAESPGITMEITEKLVNKISHMPIDYIHVSMMDTHATTCEGKYAGQERLPLIHKWINGRMPLIGIGSIFTADEALDAVENVGVDLVAIGRELLLDYQFVEKIKDGREDEIINYFDPEREDNHHLTPNLWHQFNEGFYPLPRKDK
;
A
#
# COMPACT_ATOMS: atom_id res chain seq x y z
N MET A 1 3.50 28.21 8.89
CA MET A 1 4.09 26.96 9.45
C MET A 1 4.91 27.28 10.68
N LYS A 2 4.81 26.47 11.74
CA LYS A 2 5.74 26.57 12.88
C LYS A 2 7.10 25.98 12.43
N SER A 3 8.20 26.63 12.83
CA SER A 3 9.55 26.23 12.39
C SER A 3 9.92 24.79 12.72
N LYS A 4 9.39 24.23 13.81
CA LYS A 4 9.64 22.83 14.19
C LYS A 4 9.15 21.82 13.14
N TYR A 5 8.18 22.17 12.29
CA TYR A 5 7.63 21.27 11.26
C TYR A 5 8.29 21.43 9.88
N GLU A 6 9.26 22.37 9.72
CA GLU A 6 9.98 22.54 8.47
C GLU A 6 10.56 21.22 7.91
N PRO A 7 11.13 20.30 8.73
CA PRO A 7 11.66 19.03 8.23
C PRO A 7 10.64 18.16 7.48
N LEU A 8 9.34 18.25 7.80
CA LEU A 8 8.28 17.52 7.10
C LEU A 8 8.06 18.00 5.66
N PHE A 9 8.48 19.24 5.36
CA PHE A 9 8.33 19.89 4.05
C PHE A 9 9.62 19.95 3.25
N ASP A 10 10.69 19.32 3.72
CA ASP A 10 11.90 19.13 2.94
C ASP A 10 11.62 18.30 1.70
N LYS A 11 12.26 18.68 0.60
CA LYS A 11 12.23 17.90 -0.62
C LYS A 11 13.00 16.59 -0.44
N VAL A 12 12.53 15.54 -1.07
CA VAL A 12 13.18 14.22 -1.08
C VAL A 12 13.41 13.79 -2.53
N GLU A 13 14.65 13.47 -2.88
CA GLU A 13 14.98 12.93 -4.19
C GLU A 13 14.96 11.40 -4.13
N LEU A 14 14.21 10.79 -5.07
CA LEU A 14 14.17 9.34 -5.25
C LEU A 14 15.37 8.85 -6.09
N PRO A 15 15.75 7.55 -5.99
CA PRO A 15 16.88 6.99 -6.75
C PRO A 15 16.82 7.22 -8.27
N ASN A 16 15.64 7.30 -8.86
CA ASN A 16 15.44 7.59 -10.28
C ASN A 16 15.61 9.07 -10.64
N GLY A 17 15.83 9.96 -9.65
CA GLY A 17 16.02 11.41 -9.81
C GLY A 17 14.73 12.23 -9.71
N VAL A 18 13.59 11.61 -9.41
CA VAL A 18 12.33 12.33 -9.17
C VAL A 18 12.40 13.02 -7.82
N GLU A 19 12.19 14.34 -7.82
CA GLU A 19 12.10 15.15 -6.61
C GLU A 19 10.65 15.20 -6.10
N LEU A 20 10.45 14.85 -4.85
CA LEU A 20 9.19 15.00 -4.12
C LEU A 20 9.18 16.35 -3.40
N ARG A 21 8.03 17.03 -3.41
CA ARG A 21 7.87 18.37 -2.83
C ARG A 21 7.90 18.43 -1.31
N ASN A 22 7.67 17.30 -0.63
CA ASN A 22 7.70 17.13 0.82
C ASN A 22 7.75 15.64 1.20
N ARG A 23 7.77 15.33 2.50
CA ARG A 23 7.86 13.97 3.03
C ARG A 23 6.53 13.25 3.21
N PHE A 24 5.38 13.88 2.93
CA PHE A 24 4.07 13.28 3.14
C PHE A 24 3.66 12.37 1.99
N VAL A 25 3.13 11.20 2.35
CA VAL A 25 2.57 10.21 1.41
C VAL A 25 1.13 9.91 1.82
N LEU A 26 0.17 10.00 0.90
CA LEU A 26 -1.14 9.38 1.11
C LEU A 26 -0.97 7.87 0.99
N ALA A 27 -1.19 7.15 2.09
CA ALA A 27 -1.15 5.69 2.12
C ALA A 27 -2.25 5.07 1.24
N PRO A 28 -2.01 3.90 0.62
CA PRO A 28 -3.07 3.18 -0.07
C PRO A 28 -4.14 2.71 0.92
N LEU A 29 -5.34 3.22 0.74
CA LEU A 29 -6.49 2.96 1.61
C LEU A 29 -7.60 2.27 0.84
N THR A 30 -8.10 1.16 1.37
CA THR A 30 -9.28 0.48 0.85
C THR A 30 -10.51 1.38 0.98
N HIS A 31 -11.08 1.83 -0.12
CA HIS A 31 -12.25 2.73 -0.14
C HIS A 31 -13.55 2.05 -0.55
N ILE A 32 -13.52 0.77 -1.00
CA ILE A 32 -14.70 -0.04 -1.35
C ILE A 32 -15.73 0.69 -2.22
N SER A 33 -15.29 1.51 -3.15
CA SER A 33 -16.16 2.45 -3.84
C SER A 33 -16.05 2.40 -5.38
N SER A 34 -15.19 1.54 -5.91
CA SER A 34 -15.20 1.23 -7.36
C SER A 34 -16.48 0.47 -7.73
N ASN A 35 -16.83 0.48 -9.01
CA ASN A 35 -17.96 -0.29 -9.51
C ASN A 35 -17.76 -1.80 -9.30
N ASP A 36 -18.82 -2.58 -9.38
CA ASP A 36 -18.77 -4.03 -9.11
C ASP A 36 -17.81 -4.78 -10.04
N ASP A 37 -17.65 -4.30 -11.28
CA ASP A 37 -16.68 -4.82 -12.25
C ASP A 37 -15.23 -4.36 -11.99
N GLY A 38 -15.02 -3.46 -11.03
CA GLY A 38 -13.70 -2.89 -10.68
C GLY A 38 -13.35 -1.62 -11.46
N THR A 39 -14.20 -1.16 -12.38
CA THR A 39 -13.97 0.14 -13.05
C THR A 39 -14.11 1.30 -12.08
N ILE A 40 -13.38 2.39 -12.36
CA ILE A 40 -13.38 3.58 -11.50
C ILE A 40 -14.76 4.23 -11.50
N SER A 41 -15.27 4.52 -10.31
CA SER A 41 -16.56 5.19 -10.13
C SER A 41 -16.43 6.70 -10.01
N ASP A 42 -17.50 7.42 -10.32
CA ASP A 42 -17.54 8.89 -10.24
C ASP A 42 -17.32 9.41 -8.80
N VAL A 43 -17.62 8.60 -7.77
CA VAL A 43 -17.47 9.02 -6.37
C VAL A 43 -16.02 8.92 -5.87
N GLU A 44 -15.19 8.11 -6.52
CA GLU A 44 -13.77 7.99 -6.17
C GLU A 44 -12.96 9.23 -6.55
N LEU A 45 -13.28 9.86 -7.68
CA LEU A 45 -12.48 10.97 -8.22
C LEU A 45 -12.41 12.17 -7.27
N PRO A 46 -13.53 12.74 -6.77
CA PRO A 46 -13.47 13.83 -5.80
C PRO A 46 -12.90 13.40 -4.44
N TYR A 47 -13.07 12.15 -4.05
CA TYR A 47 -12.51 11.59 -2.82
C TYR A 47 -10.99 11.61 -2.86
N ILE A 48 -10.39 11.08 -3.93
CA ILE A 48 -8.93 10.99 -4.05
C ILE A 48 -8.30 12.34 -4.35
N GLU A 49 -8.95 13.18 -5.16
CA GLU A 49 -8.48 14.54 -5.46
C GLU A 49 -8.25 15.36 -4.18
N LYS A 50 -9.22 15.35 -3.26
CA LYS A 50 -9.11 16.06 -1.98
C LYS A 50 -7.93 15.57 -1.14
N ARG A 51 -7.73 14.24 -1.05
CA ARG A 51 -6.68 13.62 -0.23
C ARG A 51 -5.30 13.69 -0.84
N SER A 52 -5.22 13.98 -2.13
CA SER A 52 -3.96 14.19 -2.86
C SER A 52 -3.41 15.62 -2.73
N GLN A 53 -4.15 16.50 -2.05
CA GLN A 53 -3.69 17.87 -1.82
C GLN A 53 -2.47 17.86 -0.90
N ASP A 54 -1.51 18.72 -1.21
CA ASP A 54 -0.31 18.99 -0.40
C ASP A 54 0.62 17.79 -0.06
N VAL A 55 0.30 16.55 -0.39
CA VAL A 55 1.22 15.41 -0.22
C VAL A 55 2.23 15.32 -1.37
N GLY A 56 3.41 14.73 -1.12
CA GLY A 56 4.42 14.49 -2.15
C GLY A 56 4.04 13.31 -3.07
N ILE A 57 3.53 12.24 -2.49
CA ILE A 57 3.06 11.05 -3.20
C ILE A 57 1.62 10.73 -2.78
N THR A 58 0.80 10.34 -3.74
CA THR A 58 -0.50 9.71 -3.51
C THR A 58 -0.47 8.29 -4.04
N ILE A 59 -0.79 7.31 -3.19
CA ILE A 59 -0.90 5.91 -3.61
C ILE A 59 -2.38 5.52 -3.54
N ASN A 60 -2.95 5.10 -4.68
CA ASN A 60 -4.34 4.67 -4.72
C ASN A 60 -4.55 3.33 -3.98
N ALA A 61 -5.82 2.99 -3.72
CA ALA A 61 -6.21 1.70 -3.18
C ALA A 61 -5.64 0.52 -3.99
N ALA A 62 -5.44 -0.61 -3.32
CA ALA A 62 -4.95 -1.84 -3.94
C ALA A 62 -5.84 -2.25 -5.13
N SER A 63 -5.29 -2.18 -6.34
CA SER A 63 -5.97 -2.53 -7.60
C SER A 63 -5.57 -3.94 -8.02
N ASN A 64 -6.55 -4.83 -8.25
CA ASN A 64 -6.26 -6.22 -8.63
C ASN A 64 -5.67 -6.32 -10.04
N VAL A 65 -4.58 -7.08 -10.16
CA VAL A 65 -3.86 -7.30 -11.44
C VAL A 65 -4.48 -8.40 -12.31
N SER A 66 -5.38 -9.19 -11.73
CA SER A 66 -6.12 -10.27 -12.41
C SER A 66 -7.44 -10.54 -11.69
N ASP A 67 -8.41 -11.14 -12.37
CA ASP A 67 -9.73 -11.44 -11.79
C ASP A 67 -9.65 -12.45 -10.63
N VAL A 68 -8.74 -13.39 -10.69
CA VAL A 68 -8.51 -14.37 -9.61
C VAL A 68 -7.86 -13.74 -8.37
N GLY A 69 -7.39 -12.50 -8.47
CA GLY A 69 -6.77 -11.75 -7.37
C GLY A 69 -7.70 -10.77 -6.66
N LYS A 70 -9.01 -10.71 -6.99
CA LYS A 70 -9.94 -9.76 -6.39
C LYS A 70 -10.29 -10.15 -4.95
N ALA A 71 -9.98 -9.26 -3.99
CA ALA A 71 -10.01 -9.58 -2.56
C ALA A 71 -11.16 -8.92 -1.78
N PHE A 72 -11.83 -7.91 -2.33
CA PHE A 72 -12.93 -7.23 -1.64
C PHE A 72 -13.89 -6.54 -2.64
N PRO A 73 -15.18 -6.38 -2.26
CA PRO A 73 -16.13 -5.63 -3.07
C PRO A 73 -15.70 -4.18 -3.27
N GLY A 74 -15.99 -3.60 -4.44
CA GLY A 74 -15.59 -2.22 -4.74
C GLY A 74 -14.07 -2.01 -4.79
N GLN A 75 -13.31 -3.07 -5.06
CA GLN A 75 -11.87 -3.00 -5.33
C GLN A 75 -11.64 -2.48 -6.76
N PRO A 76 -10.77 -1.47 -6.97
CA PRO A 76 -10.42 -1.04 -8.32
C PRO A 76 -9.64 -2.13 -9.06
N SER A 77 -9.85 -2.20 -10.38
CA SER A 77 -9.17 -3.12 -11.29
C SER A 77 -8.09 -2.40 -12.09
N ILE A 78 -7.02 -3.14 -12.40
CA ILE A 78 -6.01 -2.84 -13.41
C ILE A 78 -5.70 -4.11 -14.24
N ALA A 79 -6.66 -5.06 -14.23
CA ALA A 79 -6.49 -6.37 -14.84
C ALA A 79 -6.68 -6.35 -16.38
N HIS A 80 -7.42 -5.39 -16.90
CA HIS A 80 -7.83 -5.35 -18.32
C HIS A 80 -7.48 -4.04 -19.00
N ASP A 81 -7.27 -4.08 -20.31
CA ASP A 81 -7.01 -2.86 -21.09
C ASP A 81 -8.23 -1.92 -21.11
N SER A 82 -9.43 -2.46 -20.91
CA SER A 82 -10.65 -1.67 -20.72
C SER A 82 -10.63 -0.77 -19.48
N ASP A 83 -9.79 -1.07 -18.48
CA ASP A 83 -9.68 -0.28 -17.25
C ASP A 83 -8.89 1.02 -17.47
N ILE A 84 -8.08 1.11 -18.54
CA ILE A 84 -7.13 2.21 -18.79
C ILE A 84 -7.82 3.57 -18.79
N GLU A 85 -8.99 3.71 -19.39
CA GLU A 85 -9.67 5.02 -19.47
C GLU A 85 -10.14 5.52 -18.10
N GLY A 86 -10.71 4.66 -17.27
CA GLY A 86 -11.07 5.00 -15.89
C GLY A 86 -9.83 5.30 -15.03
N LEU A 87 -8.79 4.49 -15.17
CA LEU A 87 -7.51 4.69 -14.49
C LEU A 87 -6.84 6.02 -14.89
N LYS A 88 -6.99 6.47 -16.14
CA LYS A 88 -6.50 7.77 -16.60
C LYS A 88 -7.22 8.95 -15.92
N GLN A 89 -8.53 8.83 -15.71
CA GLN A 89 -9.29 9.82 -14.94
C GLN A 89 -8.81 9.85 -13.49
N LEU A 90 -8.59 8.69 -12.88
CA LEU A 90 -8.07 8.55 -11.53
C LEU A 90 -6.68 9.20 -11.40
N ALA A 91 -5.73 8.86 -12.27
CA ALA A 91 -4.38 9.44 -12.27
C ALA A 91 -4.43 10.97 -12.43
N THR A 92 -5.35 11.48 -13.26
CA THR A 92 -5.55 12.92 -13.46
C THR A 92 -6.04 13.59 -12.18
N ALA A 93 -7.04 13.01 -11.50
CA ALA A 93 -7.55 13.51 -10.23
C ALA A 93 -6.46 13.54 -9.14
N MET A 94 -5.69 12.48 -9.01
CA MET A 94 -4.58 12.36 -8.06
C MET A 94 -3.48 13.42 -8.28
N LYS A 95 -3.17 13.75 -9.54
CA LYS A 95 -2.12 14.70 -9.91
C LYS A 95 -2.55 16.15 -9.93
N LYS A 96 -3.85 16.43 -9.85
CA LYS A 96 -4.42 17.78 -10.04
C LYS A 96 -3.74 18.86 -9.19
N ASN A 97 -3.33 18.52 -7.98
CA ASN A 97 -2.69 19.42 -7.03
C ASN A 97 -1.16 19.20 -6.92
N GLY A 98 -0.54 18.48 -7.87
CA GLY A 98 0.91 18.34 -8.00
C GLY A 98 1.53 17.19 -7.18
N ALA A 99 0.75 16.28 -6.60
CA ALA A 99 1.25 15.04 -6.05
C ALA A 99 1.72 14.08 -7.16
N LYS A 100 2.69 13.22 -6.86
CA LYS A 100 3.00 12.05 -7.70
C LYS A 100 1.94 10.99 -7.49
N ALA A 101 1.30 10.55 -8.58
CA ALA A 101 0.21 9.57 -8.55
C ALA A 101 0.73 8.16 -8.79
N LEU A 102 0.60 7.27 -7.81
CA LEU A 102 0.95 5.86 -7.92
C LEU A 102 -0.29 4.98 -7.75
N VAL A 103 -0.37 3.90 -8.51
CA VAL A 103 -1.35 2.84 -8.28
C VAL A 103 -0.70 1.67 -7.55
N GLN A 104 -1.33 1.20 -6.47
CA GLN A 104 -0.86 -0.02 -5.80
C GLN A 104 -1.39 -1.25 -6.54
N ILE A 105 -0.47 -2.05 -7.10
CA ILE A 105 -0.77 -3.28 -7.85
C ILE A 105 -0.79 -4.48 -6.92
N HIS A 106 -1.84 -5.31 -7.01
CA HIS A 106 -2.24 -6.24 -5.96
C HIS A 106 -2.81 -7.55 -6.52
N HIS A 107 -2.59 -8.64 -5.78
CA HIS A 107 -3.27 -9.91 -5.98
C HIS A 107 -3.62 -10.51 -4.61
N GLY A 108 -4.90 -10.84 -4.38
CA GLY A 108 -5.41 -11.32 -3.10
C GLY A 108 -4.80 -12.63 -2.62
N GLY A 109 -4.46 -13.52 -3.54
CA GLY A 109 -4.03 -14.88 -3.16
C GLY A 109 -5.10 -15.57 -2.33
N ALA A 110 -4.72 -16.21 -1.23
CA ALA A 110 -5.65 -16.85 -0.30
C ALA A 110 -6.69 -15.90 0.32
N GLN A 111 -6.43 -14.58 0.33
CA GLN A 111 -7.39 -13.57 0.82
C GLN A 111 -8.41 -13.15 -0.24
N ALA A 112 -8.30 -13.62 -1.50
CA ALA A 112 -9.33 -13.38 -2.50
C ALA A 112 -10.67 -13.99 -2.06
N LEU A 113 -11.77 -13.36 -2.48
CA LEU A 113 -13.09 -13.83 -2.09
C LEU A 113 -13.69 -14.73 -3.17
N PRO A 114 -14.16 -15.95 -2.84
CA PRO A 114 -14.75 -16.87 -3.82
C PRO A 114 -15.88 -16.25 -4.65
N GLU A 115 -16.70 -15.40 -4.03
CA GLU A 115 -17.80 -14.71 -4.72
C GLU A 115 -17.34 -13.64 -5.72
N LEU A 116 -16.06 -13.24 -5.69
CA LEU A 116 -15.49 -12.22 -6.56
C LEU A 116 -14.49 -12.78 -7.58
N THR A 117 -14.13 -14.06 -7.45
CA THR A 117 -13.21 -14.75 -8.37
C THR A 117 -13.99 -15.59 -9.40
N PRO A 118 -13.45 -15.79 -10.61
CA PRO A 118 -14.06 -16.69 -11.59
C PRO A 118 -14.26 -18.10 -11.03
N ASP A 119 -15.45 -18.65 -11.20
CA ASP A 119 -15.82 -19.99 -10.74
C ASP A 119 -15.61 -20.25 -9.23
N GLY A 120 -15.42 -19.22 -8.44
CA GLY A 120 -15.12 -19.32 -7.00
C GLY A 120 -13.74 -19.86 -6.70
N ASP A 121 -12.83 -19.85 -7.68
CA ASP A 121 -11.48 -20.43 -7.56
C ASP A 121 -10.53 -19.47 -6.85
N VAL A 122 -10.09 -19.84 -5.65
CA VAL A 122 -9.13 -19.08 -4.85
C VAL A 122 -7.82 -19.83 -4.79
N VAL A 123 -6.72 -19.13 -5.02
CA VAL A 123 -5.38 -19.70 -5.15
C VAL A 123 -4.41 -19.15 -4.11
N ALA A 124 -3.42 -19.97 -3.74
CA ALA A 124 -2.38 -19.63 -2.76
C ALA A 124 -1.06 -20.34 -3.10
N PRO A 125 0.07 -19.97 -2.48
CA PRO A 125 1.32 -20.73 -2.64
C PRO A 125 1.17 -22.21 -2.27
N SER A 126 0.42 -22.52 -1.22
CA SER A 126 0.08 -23.90 -0.80
C SER A 126 -1.36 -23.95 -0.30
N PRO A 127 -2.01 -25.15 -0.26
CA PRO A 127 -3.40 -25.27 0.16
C PRO A 127 -3.60 -24.72 1.58
N ILE A 128 -4.61 -23.88 1.78
CA ILE A 128 -4.94 -23.31 3.09
C ILE A 128 -6.42 -23.01 3.19
N SER A 129 -6.98 -23.13 4.40
CA SER A 129 -8.31 -22.64 4.74
C SER A 129 -8.20 -21.50 5.74
N LEU A 130 -8.91 -20.40 5.47
CA LEU A 130 -8.85 -19.21 6.31
C LEU A 130 -10.14 -18.38 6.19
N LYS A 131 -10.25 -17.38 7.08
CA LYS A 131 -11.25 -16.31 6.95
C LYS A 131 -10.54 -15.09 6.36
N SER A 132 -10.99 -14.65 5.19
CA SER A 132 -10.52 -13.39 4.62
C SER A 132 -10.93 -12.18 5.47
N PHE A 133 -10.21 -11.08 5.30
CA PHE A 133 -10.47 -9.85 6.05
C PHE A 133 -11.94 -9.42 5.95
N GLY A 134 -12.59 -9.21 7.12
CA GLY A 134 -13.99 -8.81 7.21
C GLY A 134 -15.01 -9.92 6.98
N GLN A 135 -14.58 -11.16 6.66
CA GLN A 135 -15.47 -12.28 6.40
C GLN A 135 -15.78 -13.08 7.68
N LYS A 136 -17.01 -13.63 7.74
CA LYS A 136 -17.44 -14.47 8.85
C LYS A 136 -17.20 -15.96 8.60
N GLN A 137 -17.21 -16.37 7.34
CA GLN A 137 -17.05 -17.75 6.91
C GLN A 137 -15.62 -18.03 6.43
N GLU A 138 -15.16 -19.25 6.67
CA GLU A 138 -13.92 -19.76 6.10
C GLU A 138 -14.15 -20.17 4.65
N HIS A 139 -13.11 -20.02 3.83
CA HIS A 139 -13.02 -20.63 2.52
C HIS A 139 -11.65 -21.30 2.35
N SER A 140 -11.51 -22.12 1.33
CA SER A 140 -10.27 -22.83 1.02
C SER A 140 -9.64 -22.24 -0.23
N ALA A 141 -8.33 -22.04 -0.18
CA ALA A 141 -7.50 -21.75 -1.35
C ALA A 141 -6.71 -23.00 -1.73
N ARG A 142 -6.67 -23.32 -3.03
CA ARG A 142 -5.84 -24.40 -3.56
C ARG A 142 -4.42 -23.92 -3.86
N GLU A 143 -3.50 -24.87 -4.00
CA GLU A 143 -2.15 -24.56 -4.47
C GLU A 143 -2.14 -24.09 -5.92
N MET A 144 -1.38 -23.03 -6.20
CA MET A 144 -1.10 -22.58 -7.57
C MET A 144 -0.21 -23.56 -8.31
N THR A 145 -0.50 -23.80 -9.59
CA THR A 145 0.44 -24.47 -10.49
C THR A 145 1.62 -23.54 -10.83
N ASN A 146 2.69 -24.09 -11.41
CA ASN A 146 3.83 -23.28 -11.84
C ASN A 146 3.44 -22.29 -12.95
N GLU A 147 2.56 -22.69 -13.86
CA GLU A 147 2.03 -21.85 -14.93
C GLU A 147 1.22 -20.70 -14.39
N GLU A 148 0.40 -20.92 -13.35
CA GLU A 148 -0.38 -19.85 -12.68
C GLU A 148 0.54 -18.87 -11.94
N ILE A 149 1.62 -19.35 -11.32
CA ILE A 149 2.61 -18.47 -10.68
C ILE A 149 3.32 -17.59 -11.73
N GLU A 150 3.74 -18.18 -12.84
CA GLU A 150 4.36 -17.45 -13.95
C GLU A 150 3.38 -16.47 -14.60
N GLN A 151 2.09 -16.82 -14.70
CA GLN A 151 1.06 -15.91 -15.19
C GLN A 151 0.83 -14.76 -14.23
N ALA A 152 0.73 -15.00 -12.93
CA ALA A 152 0.61 -13.94 -11.93
C ALA A 152 1.77 -12.94 -12.00
N ILE A 153 3.01 -13.41 -12.20
CA ILE A 153 4.16 -12.52 -12.41
C ILE A 153 3.95 -11.62 -13.64
N LYS A 154 3.50 -12.19 -14.76
CA LYS A 154 3.20 -11.43 -16.00
C LYS A 154 2.07 -10.43 -15.78
N ASP A 155 1.05 -10.78 -14.98
CA ASP A 155 -0.09 -9.90 -14.70
C ASP A 155 0.37 -8.62 -13.95
N PHE A 156 1.37 -8.72 -13.06
CA PHE A 156 2.00 -7.53 -12.45
C PHE A 156 2.74 -6.67 -13.48
N GLY A 157 3.39 -7.27 -14.46
CA GLY A 157 4.03 -6.56 -15.58
C GLY A 157 3.01 -5.84 -16.45
N GLU A 158 1.92 -6.53 -16.85
CA GLU A 158 0.83 -5.97 -17.64
C GLU A 158 0.08 -4.86 -16.89
N ALA A 159 -0.14 -5.02 -15.59
CA ALA A 159 -0.69 -3.96 -14.74
C ALA A 159 0.22 -2.72 -14.73
N THR A 160 1.54 -2.91 -14.70
CA THR A 160 2.51 -1.81 -14.79
C THR A 160 2.43 -1.12 -16.15
N ARG A 161 2.33 -1.86 -17.27
CA ARG A 161 2.11 -1.28 -18.60
C ARG A 161 0.84 -0.41 -18.62
N ARG A 162 -0.29 -0.94 -18.11
CA ARG A 162 -1.56 -0.19 -18.03
C ARG A 162 -1.45 1.06 -17.17
N ALA A 163 -0.73 0.99 -16.05
CA ALA A 163 -0.46 2.17 -15.21
C ALA A 163 0.30 3.26 -15.98
N ILE A 164 1.30 2.88 -16.77
CA ILE A 164 2.07 3.80 -17.62
C ILE A 164 1.16 4.42 -18.69
N GLU A 165 0.36 3.61 -19.38
CA GLU A 165 -0.57 4.08 -20.42
C GLU A 165 -1.69 4.97 -19.86
N ALA A 166 -2.15 4.69 -18.65
CA ALA A 166 -3.10 5.53 -17.92
C ALA A 166 -2.48 6.84 -17.40
N GLY A 167 -1.15 6.98 -17.47
CA GLY A 167 -0.45 8.20 -17.11
C GLY A 167 -0.18 8.34 -15.61
N PHE A 168 -0.12 7.26 -14.84
CA PHE A 168 0.42 7.30 -13.48
C PHE A 168 1.91 7.66 -13.49
N ASP A 169 2.40 8.24 -12.40
CA ASP A 169 3.82 8.52 -12.21
C ASP A 169 4.58 7.30 -11.69
N GLY A 170 3.87 6.23 -11.29
CA GLY A 170 4.50 5.01 -10.79
C GLY A 170 3.51 3.95 -10.32
N VAL A 171 4.09 2.85 -9.83
CA VAL A 171 3.38 1.75 -9.17
C VAL A 171 3.99 1.43 -7.82
N GLU A 172 3.17 0.96 -6.89
CA GLU A 172 3.62 0.32 -5.66
C GLU A 172 3.24 -1.17 -5.70
N ILE A 173 4.23 -2.05 -5.58
CA ILE A 173 4.05 -3.50 -5.53
C ILE A 173 3.58 -3.89 -4.13
N HIS A 174 2.40 -4.49 -4.03
CA HIS A 174 1.82 -4.86 -2.73
C HIS A 174 2.34 -6.22 -2.22
N GLY A 175 3.45 -6.20 -1.50
CA GLY A 175 4.05 -7.37 -0.84
C GLY A 175 3.75 -7.49 0.66
N ALA A 176 2.62 -6.96 1.13
CA ALA A 176 2.25 -6.88 2.54
C ALA A 176 0.88 -7.50 2.85
N ASN A 177 0.48 -7.47 4.12
CA ASN A 177 -0.89 -7.67 4.61
C ASN A 177 -1.52 -9.02 4.20
N HIS A 178 -0.74 -10.11 4.25
CA HIS A 178 -1.18 -11.48 3.96
C HIS A 178 -1.74 -11.71 2.54
N TYR A 179 -1.41 -10.83 1.56
CA TYR A 179 -1.78 -11.00 0.16
C TYR A 179 -0.74 -11.84 -0.60
N LEU A 180 -0.92 -12.11 -1.87
CA LEU A 180 -0.18 -13.16 -2.59
C LEU A 180 1.34 -13.07 -2.45
N ILE A 181 1.95 -11.89 -2.64
CA ILE A 181 3.41 -11.73 -2.54
C ILE A 181 3.89 -11.99 -1.10
N HIS A 182 3.19 -11.45 -0.11
CA HIS A 182 3.44 -11.74 1.30
C HIS A 182 3.33 -13.25 1.58
N GLN A 183 2.29 -13.91 1.04
CA GLN A 183 2.09 -15.35 1.23
C GLN A 183 3.26 -16.18 0.68
N PHE A 184 3.91 -15.78 -0.41
CA PHE A 184 5.11 -16.45 -0.91
C PHE A 184 6.33 -16.25 0.01
N VAL A 185 6.43 -15.14 0.71
CA VAL A 185 7.50 -14.86 1.70
C VAL A 185 7.26 -15.62 3.00
N SER A 186 6.00 -15.80 3.39
CA SER A 186 5.61 -16.38 4.67
C SER A 186 5.76 -17.90 4.69
N PRO A 187 6.49 -18.47 5.67
CA PRO A 187 6.56 -19.94 5.85
C PRO A 187 5.22 -20.54 6.33
N TYR A 188 4.29 -19.70 6.82
CA TYR A 188 2.94 -20.14 7.15
C TYR A 188 2.12 -20.49 5.90
N TYR A 189 2.20 -19.64 4.88
CA TYR A 189 1.47 -19.81 3.62
C TYR A 189 2.24 -20.63 2.59
N ASN A 190 3.56 -20.46 2.47
CA ASN A 190 4.40 -21.11 1.47
C ASN A 190 5.08 -22.36 2.06
N ARG A 191 4.45 -23.50 1.86
CA ARG A 191 4.93 -24.82 2.26
C ARG A 191 5.26 -25.70 1.05
N ARG A 192 5.57 -25.07 -0.09
CA ARG A 192 5.96 -25.74 -1.34
C ARG A 192 7.27 -26.49 -1.20
N ASN A 193 7.51 -27.46 -2.10
CA ASN A 193 8.75 -28.24 -2.17
C ASN A 193 9.45 -28.13 -3.53
N ASP A 194 9.02 -27.18 -4.37
CA ASP A 194 9.60 -26.86 -5.68
C ASP A 194 10.48 -25.62 -5.63
N VAL A 195 10.79 -25.05 -6.81
CA VAL A 195 11.63 -23.86 -6.92
C VAL A 195 11.01 -22.61 -6.28
N TRP A 196 9.68 -22.59 -6.08
CA TRP A 196 8.92 -21.50 -5.47
C TRP A 196 8.86 -21.62 -3.93
N ALA A 197 9.40 -22.71 -3.34
CA ALA A 197 9.64 -22.80 -1.90
C ALA A 197 10.65 -21.76 -1.40
N ASN A 198 11.48 -21.20 -2.28
CA ASN A 198 12.36 -20.08 -1.94
C ASN A 198 11.52 -18.82 -1.72
N GLN A 199 11.39 -18.40 -0.48
CA GLN A 199 10.57 -17.27 -0.02
C GLN A 199 10.83 -15.94 -0.76
N TYR A 200 12.01 -15.77 -1.33
CA TYR A 200 12.39 -14.51 -2.00
C TYR A 200 12.25 -14.58 -3.52
N LYS A 201 12.00 -15.77 -4.08
CA LYS A 201 11.98 -15.95 -5.54
C LYS A 201 10.79 -15.21 -6.18
N PHE A 202 9.58 -15.40 -5.63
CA PHE A 202 8.38 -14.78 -6.19
C PHE A 202 8.40 -13.22 -6.11
N PRO A 203 8.65 -12.59 -4.93
CA PRO A 203 8.75 -11.14 -4.87
C PRO A 203 9.82 -10.56 -5.78
N VAL A 204 10.98 -11.20 -5.90
CA VAL A 204 12.03 -10.76 -6.82
C VAL A 204 11.58 -10.87 -8.28
N ALA A 205 10.97 -11.98 -8.68
CA ALA A 205 10.48 -12.17 -10.04
C ALA A 205 9.38 -11.14 -10.41
N VAL A 206 8.49 -10.80 -9.48
CA VAL A 206 7.50 -9.73 -9.67
C VAL A 206 8.18 -8.37 -9.88
N ILE A 207 9.16 -8.02 -9.03
CA ILE A 207 9.91 -6.76 -9.18
C ILE A 207 10.64 -6.73 -10.54
N GLU A 208 11.28 -7.81 -10.96
CA GLU A 208 11.96 -7.92 -12.25
C GLU A 208 11.00 -7.70 -13.43
N GLU A 209 9.80 -8.28 -13.39
CA GLU A 209 8.80 -8.11 -14.46
C GLU A 209 8.22 -6.68 -14.48
N VAL A 210 7.98 -6.07 -13.33
CA VAL A 210 7.58 -4.65 -13.21
C VAL A 210 8.66 -3.73 -13.79
N LEU A 211 9.93 -3.97 -13.45
CA LEU A 211 11.06 -3.20 -13.99
C LEU A 211 11.22 -3.37 -15.51
N LYS A 212 11.00 -4.57 -16.01
CA LYS A 212 10.99 -4.85 -17.46
C LYS A 212 9.84 -4.09 -18.17
N ALA A 213 8.66 -4.03 -17.57
CA ALA A 213 7.56 -3.22 -18.10
C ALA A 213 7.88 -1.72 -18.06
N LYS A 214 8.50 -1.23 -16.97
CA LYS A 214 9.01 0.15 -16.88
C LYS A 214 10.00 0.47 -18.01
N GLU A 215 10.95 -0.42 -18.29
CA GLU A 215 11.94 -0.26 -19.37
C GLU A 215 11.29 -0.23 -20.76
N ALA A 216 10.30 -1.11 -21.00
CA ALA A 216 9.66 -1.27 -22.29
C ALA A 216 8.66 -0.16 -22.64
N TYR A 217 7.91 0.34 -21.68
CA TYR A 217 6.75 1.22 -21.90
C TYR A 217 6.85 2.56 -21.17
N GLY A 218 7.66 2.66 -20.14
CA GLY A 218 7.78 3.85 -19.28
C GLY A 218 8.94 4.76 -19.69
N ASN A 219 9.36 5.52 -18.70
CA ASN A 219 10.55 6.36 -18.78
C ASN A 219 11.34 6.26 -17.46
N ARG A 220 12.50 6.96 -17.42
CA ARG A 220 13.36 6.96 -16.24
C ARG A 220 12.61 7.41 -14.97
N ASP A 221 11.71 8.38 -15.09
CA ASP A 221 11.03 9.05 -13.98
C ASP A 221 9.85 8.22 -13.43
N PHE A 222 9.49 7.10 -14.07
CA PHE A 222 8.44 6.22 -13.56
C PHE A 222 8.90 5.55 -12.25
N ILE A 223 8.13 5.77 -11.18
CA ILE A 223 8.47 5.35 -9.81
C ILE A 223 8.03 3.89 -9.60
N VAL A 224 8.91 3.07 -9.03
CA VAL A 224 8.59 1.70 -8.61
C VAL A 224 8.86 1.55 -7.12
N GLY A 225 7.81 1.39 -6.33
CA GLY A 225 7.89 1.14 -4.89
C GLY A 225 7.55 -0.31 -4.53
N TYR A 226 8.00 -0.75 -3.36
CA TYR A 226 7.65 -2.06 -2.81
C TYR A 226 7.16 -1.92 -1.38
N ARG A 227 5.95 -2.45 -1.08
CA ARG A 227 5.38 -2.46 0.27
C ARG A 227 5.46 -3.83 0.91
N LEU A 228 5.91 -3.90 2.17
CA LEU A 228 6.03 -5.14 2.94
C LEU A 228 5.41 -5.02 4.34
N SER A 229 5.01 -6.15 4.93
CA SER A 229 4.78 -6.31 6.37
C SER A 229 6.03 -6.91 7.01
N PRO A 230 6.59 -6.31 8.07
CA PRO A 230 7.89 -6.73 8.60
C PRO A 230 7.84 -8.02 9.41
N GLU A 231 6.72 -8.30 10.06
CA GLU A 231 6.44 -9.51 10.84
C GLU A 231 4.97 -9.89 10.71
N GLU A 232 4.64 -11.14 10.98
CA GLU A 232 3.27 -11.65 11.10
C GLU A 232 3.07 -12.42 12.40
N ALA A 233 1.82 -12.62 12.79
CA ALA A 233 1.47 -13.29 14.05
C ALA A 233 1.45 -14.81 13.96
N GLU A 234 1.40 -15.34 12.74
CA GLU A 234 1.39 -16.78 12.45
C GLU A 234 2.71 -17.43 12.83
N SER A 235 2.67 -18.71 13.23
CA SER A 235 3.86 -19.51 13.56
C SER A 235 3.78 -20.88 12.86
N PRO A 236 4.79 -21.23 12.02
CA PRO A 236 5.92 -20.41 11.61
C PRO A 236 5.46 -19.23 10.73
N GLY A 237 6.03 -18.05 10.91
CA GLY A 237 5.63 -16.82 10.22
C GLY A 237 6.83 -16.00 9.74
N ILE A 238 6.53 -14.83 9.15
CA ILE A 238 7.56 -13.85 8.79
C ILE A 238 8.14 -13.27 10.08
N THR A 239 9.45 -13.44 10.26
CA THR A 239 10.24 -12.83 11.33
C THR A 239 11.11 -11.70 10.78
N MET A 240 11.66 -10.85 11.67
CA MET A 240 12.59 -9.81 11.23
C MET A 240 13.86 -10.34 10.55
N GLU A 241 14.28 -11.59 10.83
CA GLU A 241 15.39 -12.23 10.10
C GLU A 241 15.02 -12.56 8.64
N ILE A 242 13.77 -12.93 8.38
CA ILE A 242 13.26 -13.13 7.02
C ILE A 242 13.19 -11.77 6.32
N THR A 243 12.66 -10.76 7.01
CA THR A 243 12.55 -9.39 6.50
C THR A 243 13.91 -8.75 6.24
N GLU A 244 14.93 -8.96 7.11
CA GLU A 244 16.30 -8.54 6.85
C GLU A 244 16.81 -9.04 5.50
N LYS A 245 16.63 -10.34 5.22
CA LYS A 245 17.07 -10.96 3.97
C LYS A 245 16.29 -10.43 2.76
N LEU A 246 14.97 -10.22 2.91
CA LEU A 246 14.14 -9.64 1.85
C LEU A 246 14.60 -8.21 1.54
N VAL A 247 14.68 -7.35 2.56
CA VAL A 247 15.10 -5.93 2.42
C VAL A 247 16.50 -5.84 1.81
N ASN A 248 17.46 -6.63 2.29
CA ASN A 248 18.80 -6.68 1.72
C ASN A 248 18.79 -7.09 0.24
N LYS A 249 17.90 -7.98 -0.18
CA LYS A 249 17.81 -8.42 -1.57
C LYS A 249 17.16 -7.35 -2.45
N ILE A 250 15.98 -6.84 -2.08
CA ILE A 250 15.22 -5.89 -2.92
C ILE A 250 15.82 -4.48 -2.93
N SER A 251 16.49 -4.05 -1.86
CA SER A 251 17.15 -2.75 -1.82
C SER A 251 18.41 -2.63 -2.71
N HIS A 252 18.85 -3.73 -3.32
CA HIS A 252 19.88 -3.72 -4.37
C HIS A 252 19.28 -3.76 -5.79
N MET A 253 17.96 -3.84 -5.91
CA MET A 253 17.25 -3.74 -7.18
C MET A 253 16.93 -2.26 -7.48
N PRO A 254 16.77 -1.86 -8.75
CA PRO A 254 16.52 -0.47 -9.12
C PRO A 254 15.05 -0.06 -8.88
N ILE A 255 14.58 -0.23 -7.65
CA ILE A 255 13.31 0.30 -7.14
C ILE A 255 13.56 1.62 -6.40
N ASP A 256 12.53 2.42 -6.21
CA ASP A 256 12.68 3.81 -5.78
C ASP A 256 12.38 4.01 -4.28
N TYR A 257 11.67 3.11 -3.62
CA TYR A 257 11.46 3.13 -2.17
C TYR A 257 10.98 1.78 -1.61
N ILE A 258 11.14 1.61 -0.31
CA ILE A 258 10.48 0.55 0.48
C ILE A 258 9.45 1.20 1.40
N HIS A 259 8.22 0.68 1.42
CA HIS A 259 7.12 1.11 2.28
C HIS A 259 6.79 -0.01 3.28
N VAL A 260 6.76 0.29 4.57
CA VAL A 260 6.46 -0.70 5.62
C VAL A 260 5.03 -0.55 6.11
N SER A 261 4.24 -1.63 6.05
CA SER A 261 2.87 -1.65 6.56
C SER A 261 2.86 -2.01 8.04
N MET A 262 2.50 -1.06 8.90
CA MET A 262 2.45 -1.20 10.36
C MET A 262 1.28 -0.41 10.95
N MET A 263 0.90 -0.75 12.18
CA MET A 263 -0.14 -0.05 12.94
C MET A 263 0.45 0.97 13.93
N ASP A 264 1.75 0.89 14.24
CA ASP A 264 2.46 1.76 15.17
C ASP A 264 3.90 1.96 14.67
N THR A 265 4.32 3.22 14.53
CA THR A 265 5.68 3.59 14.09
C THR A 265 6.78 3.13 15.06
N HIS A 266 6.46 3.02 16.35
CA HIS A 266 7.36 2.54 17.41
C HIS A 266 7.25 1.04 17.70
N ALA A 267 6.50 0.28 16.89
CA ALA A 267 6.35 -1.14 17.13
C ALA A 267 7.70 -1.87 17.15
N THR A 268 7.89 -2.63 18.22
CA THR A 268 9.10 -3.43 18.43
C THR A 268 8.94 -4.85 17.88
N THR A 269 10.06 -5.49 17.60
CA THR A 269 10.14 -6.90 17.17
C THR A 269 9.70 -7.82 18.29
N CYS A 270 8.84 -8.79 17.95
CA CYS A 270 8.25 -9.69 18.96
C CYS A 270 9.22 -10.76 19.43
N GLU A 271 10.04 -11.33 18.53
CA GLU A 271 10.88 -12.49 18.84
C GLU A 271 12.18 -12.52 18.02
N GLY A 272 13.01 -13.53 18.26
CA GLY A 272 14.22 -13.79 17.49
C GLY A 272 15.39 -12.88 17.82
N LYS A 273 16.33 -12.78 16.89
CA LYS A 273 17.59 -12.01 17.01
C LYS A 273 17.38 -10.53 17.35
N TYR A 274 16.26 -9.96 16.91
CA TYR A 274 15.97 -8.55 17.02
C TYR A 274 14.93 -8.21 18.10
N ALA A 275 14.52 -9.18 18.93
CA ALA A 275 13.48 -9.01 19.94
C ALA A 275 13.65 -7.70 20.75
N GLY A 276 12.58 -6.93 20.89
CA GLY A 276 12.53 -5.68 21.62
C GLY A 276 13.14 -4.45 20.90
N GLN A 277 13.71 -4.61 19.71
CA GLN A 277 14.19 -3.48 18.90
C GLN A 277 13.07 -2.94 18.01
N GLU A 278 13.04 -1.64 17.77
CA GLU A 278 12.07 -1.00 16.87
C GLU A 278 12.30 -1.46 15.42
N ARG A 279 11.21 -1.77 14.71
CA ARG A 279 11.26 -2.37 13.37
C ARG A 279 11.72 -1.40 12.28
N LEU A 280 11.20 -0.16 12.29
CA LEU A 280 11.54 0.84 11.26
C LEU A 280 13.02 1.22 11.28
N PRO A 281 13.65 1.54 12.43
CA PRO A 281 15.10 1.80 12.48
C PRO A 281 15.95 0.62 11.99
N LEU A 282 15.56 -0.63 12.27
CA LEU A 282 16.24 -1.81 11.75
C LEU A 282 16.17 -1.87 10.22
N ILE A 283 14.98 -1.68 9.65
CA ILE A 283 14.76 -1.72 8.20
C ILE A 283 15.54 -0.58 7.52
N HIS A 284 15.46 0.64 8.07
CA HIS A 284 16.24 1.78 7.55
C HIS A 284 17.74 1.49 7.54
N LYS A 285 18.26 0.89 8.62
CA LYS A 285 19.65 0.44 8.70
C LYS A 285 20.00 -0.57 7.60
N TRP A 286 19.12 -1.53 7.29
CA TRP A 286 19.37 -2.53 6.25
C TRP A 286 19.28 -1.96 4.84
N ILE A 287 18.40 -1.00 4.61
CA ILE A 287 18.37 -0.22 3.37
C ILE A 287 19.70 0.54 3.16
N ASN A 288 20.31 1.04 4.23
CA ASN A 288 21.62 1.67 4.23
C ASN A 288 21.78 2.77 3.18
N GLY A 289 20.80 3.68 3.11
CA GLY A 289 20.82 4.87 2.23
C GLY A 289 20.68 4.59 0.73
N ARG A 290 20.33 3.36 0.34
CA ARG A 290 20.15 3.03 -1.09
C ARG A 290 18.87 3.63 -1.68
N MET A 291 17.84 3.79 -0.86
CA MET A 291 16.56 4.39 -1.22
C MET A 291 15.82 4.87 0.03
N PRO A 292 14.82 5.75 -0.09
CA PRO A 292 13.97 6.17 1.02
C PRO A 292 13.16 5.01 1.62
N LEU A 293 12.96 5.10 2.95
CA LEU A 293 12.00 4.30 3.71
C LEU A 293 10.74 5.12 3.95
N ILE A 294 9.58 4.58 3.55
CA ILE A 294 8.26 5.10 3.93
C ILE A 294 7.78 4.35 5.16
N GLY A 295 7.57 5.07 6.26
CA GLY A 295 6.96 4.55 7.48
C GLY A 295 5.50 4.96 7.62
N ILE A 296 4.69 4.11 8.26
CA ILE A 296 3.29 4.34 8.59
C ILE A 296 2.98 3.74 9.96
N GLY A 297 2.06 4.32 10.70
CA GLY A 297 1.53 3.73 11.93
C GLY A 297 0.91 4.75 12.88
N SER A 298 -0.43 4.84 12.91
CA SER A 298 -1.19 5.64 13.89
C SER A 298 -0.76 7.09 14.05
N ILE A 299 -0.47 7.77 12.94
CA ILE A 299 -0.11 9.18 12.90
C ILE A 299 -1.39 10.00 12.71
N PHE A 300 -1.74 10.79 13.72
CA PHE A 300 -2.94 11.63 13.79
C PHE A 300 -2.64 13.11 14.11
N THR A 301 -1.39 13.43 14.40
CA THR A 301 -0.95 14.79 14.75
C THR A 301 0.31 15.18 13.99
N ALA A 302 0.57 16.49 13.92
CA ALA A 302 1.81 16.99 13.31
C ALA A 302 3.06 16.59 14.10
N ASP A 303 2.96 16.47 15.44
CA ASP A 303 4.06 16.05 16.29
C ASP A 303 4.39 14.57 16.09
N GLU A 304 3.41 13.69 15.92
CA GLU A 304 3.63 12.27 15.58
C GLU A 304 4.26 12.11 14.18
N ALA A 305 3.87 12.94 13.22
CA ALA A 305 4.50 12.94 11.89
C ALA A 305 5.98 13.38 11.97
N LEU A 306 6.27 14.42 12.77
CA LEU A 306 7.64 14.88 12.99
C LEU A 306 8.48 13.83 13.73
N ASP A 307 7.92 13.20 14.75
CA ASP A 307 8.57 12.14 15.52
C ASP A 307 8.98 10.94 14.63
N ALA A 308 8.11 10.54 13.71
CA ALA A 308 8.42 9.49 12.74
C ALA A 308 9.66 9.83 11.88
N VAL A 309 9.83 11.09 11.49
CA VAL A 309 10.98 11.54 10.69
C VAL A 309 12.24 11.72 11.56
N GLU A 310 12.14 12.43 12.70
CA GLU A 310 13.31 12.84 13.46
C GLU A 310 13.82 11.77 14.44
N ASN A 311 12.92 11.01 15.07
CA ASN A 311 13.27 10.05 16.11
C ASN A 311 13.23 8.60 15.61
N VAL A 312 12.20 8.20 14.86
CA VAL A 312 12.13 6.86 14.25
C VAL A 312 13.06 6.76 13.04
N GLY A 313 13.27 7.88 12.32
CA GLY A 313 14.24 7.97 11.22
C GLY A 313 13.72 7.47 9.89
N VAL A 314 12.41 7.62 9.60
CA VAL A 314 11.89 7.37 8.26
C VAL A 314 12.17 8.57 7.33
N ASP A 315 12.37 8.32 6.06
CA ASP A 315 12.60 9.37 5.07
C ASP A 315 11.31 10.03 4.60
N LEU A 316 10.24 9.24 4.51
CA LEU A 316 8.89 9.64 4.11
C LEU A 316 7.87 9.10 5.10
N VAL A 317 6.84 9.88 5.38
CA VAL A 317 5.78 9.53 6.34
C VAL A 317 4.46 9.33 5.62
N ALA A 318 3.91 8.11 5.69
CA ALA A 318 2.63 7.80 5.09
C ALA A 318 1.50 8.06 6.09
N ILE A 319 0.53 8.86 5.67
CA ILE A 319 -0.67 9.19 6.43
C ILE A 319 -1.83 8.38 5.84
N GLY A 320 -2.48 7.59 6.68
CA GLY A 320 -3.65 6.78 6.32
C GLY A 320 -4.92 7.34 6.94
N ARG A 321 -5.28 6.82 8.10
CA ARG A 321 -6.56 7.09 8.79
C ARG A 321 -6.79 8.57 9.05
N GLU A 322 -5.75 9.34 9.33
CA GLU A 322 -5.90 10.79 9.56
C GLU A 322 -6.39 11.52 8.30
N LEU A 323 -5.89 11.19 7.11
CA LEU A 323 -6.41 11.78 5.87
C LEU A 323 -7.85 11.33 5.52
N LEU A 324 -8.40 10.31 6.20
CA LEU A 324 -9.83 9.99 6.15
C LEU A 324 -10.65 10.91 7.07
N LEU A 325 -10.08 11.34 8.18
CA LEU A 325 -10.72 12.23 9.17
C LEU A 325 -10.59 13.69 8.75
N ASP A 326 -9.40 14.08 8.31
CA ASP A 326 -9.08 15.44 7.88
C ASP A 326 -8.19 15.45 6.63
N TYR A 327 -8.81 15.59 5.46
CA TYR A 327 -8.08 15.64 4.19
C TYR A 327 -7.15 16.87 4.08
N GLN A 328 -7.34 17.89 4.91
CA GLN A 328 -6.52 19.10 4.97
C GLN A 328 -5.36 18.99 5.99
N PHE A 329 -5.09 17.83 6.53
CA PHE A 329 -4.04 17.60 7.53
C PHE A 329 -2.70 18.26 7.15
N VAL A 330 -2.19 17.99 5.95
CA VAL A 330 -0.90 18.53 5.50
C VAL A 330 -0.98 20.04 5.26
N GLU A 331 -2.06 20.53 4.66
CA GLU A 331 -2.32 21.96 4.47
C GLU A 331 -2.32 22.71 5.82
N LYS A 332 -3.03 22.19 6.81
CA LYS A 332 -3.13 22.81 8.15
C LYS A 332 -1.77 22.91 8.83
N ILE A 333 -0.92 21.89 8.75
CA ILE A 333 0.44 21.94 9.27
C ILE A 333 1.27 23.00 8.54
N LYS A 334 1.20 23.02 7.20
CA LYS A 334 1.90 23.98 6.35
C LYS A 334 1.51 25.44 6.67
N ASP A 335 0.23 25.67 6.96
CA ASP A 335 -0.30 27.01 7.26
C ASP A 335 -0.16 27.42 8.73
N GLY A 336 0.30 26.51 9.61
CA GLY A 336 0.41 26.77 11.06
C GLY A 336 -0.93 26.70 11.79
N ARG A 337 -1.85 25.91 11.24
CA ARG A 337 -3.22 25.66 11.75
C ARG A 337 -3.36 24.26 12.32
N GLU A 338 -2.26 23.63 12.79
CA GLU A 338 -2.28 22.26 13.30
C GLU A 338 -3.22 22.07 14.50
N ASP A 339 -3.57 23.12 15.21
CA ASP A 339 -4.56 23.09 16.31
C ASP A 339 -6.01 22.92 15.78
N GLU A 340 -6.22 23.06 14.46
CA GLU A 340 -7.51 22.84 13.79
C GLU A 340 -7.65 21.43 13.17
N ILE A 341 -6.65 20.56 13.32
CA ILE A 341 -6.68 19.19 12.81
C ILE A 341 -7.78 18.41 13.52
N ILE A 342 -8.61 17.71 12.74
CA ILE A 342 -9.73 16.89 13.23
C ILE A 342 -9.29 15.42 13.21
N ASN A 343 -8.78 14.94 14.33
CA ASN A 343 -8.23 13.60 14.49
C ASN A 343 -9.21 12.58 15.11
N TYR A 344 -10.51 12.80 14.95
CA TYR A 344 -11.56 11.87 15.39
C TYR A 344 -12.69 11.80 14.36
N PHE A 345 -13.35 10.65 14.31
CA PHE A 345 -14.55 10.44 13.50
C PHE A 345 -15.77 10.97 14.22
N ASP A 346 -16.49 11.89 13.57
CA ASP A 346 -17.75 12.46 14.04
C ASP A 346 -18.91 12.01 13.10
N PRO A 347 -19.79 11.10 13.55
CA PRO A 347 -20.91 10.62 12.73
C PRO A 347 -21.99 11.68 12.48
N GLU A 348 -21.95 12.82 13.21
CA GLU A 348 -22.91 13.93 13.05
C GLU A 348 -22.35 15.04 12.12
N ARG A 349 -21.17 14.84 11.56
CA ARG A 349 -20.54 15.83 10.70
C ARG A 349 -21.26 15.96 9.36
N GLU A 350 -21.73 17.17 9.02
CA GLU A 350 -22.56 17.45 7.82
C GLU A 350 -21.86 17.10 6.49
N ASP A 351 -20.54 17.29 6.41
CA ASP A 351 -19.76 17.00 5.20
C ASP A 351 -19.30 15.54 5.10
N ASN A 352 -19.68 14.68 6.06
CA ASN A 352 -19.32 13.25 6.13
C ASN A 352 -17.81 13.02 5.98
N HIS A 353 -16.95 13.93 6.48
CA HIS A 353 -15.51 13.92 6.28
C HIS A 353 -15.08 13.83 4.80
N HIS A 354 -15.94 14.22 3.88
CA HIS A 354 -15.76 14.04 2.43
C HIS A 354 -15.40 12.61 2.02
N LEU A 355 -15.92 11.63 2.75
CA LEU A 355 -15.79 10.21 2.43
C LEU A 355 -16.76 9.82 1.31
N THR A 356 -16.45 8.72 0.62
CA THR A 356 -17.43 8.11 -0.29
C THR A 356 -18.64 7.58 0.51
N PRO A 357 -19.83 7.44 -0.10
CA PRO A 357 -20.99 6.93 0.61
C PRO A 357 -20.76 5.56 1.26
N ASN A 358 -20.04 4.66 0.57
CA ASN A 358 -19.74 3.33 1.09
C ASN A 358 -18.79 3.39 2.30
N LEU A 359 -17.73 4.20 2.24
CA LEU A 359 -16.83 4.38 3.38
C LEU A 359 -17.53 5.03 4.57
N TRP A 360 -18.35 6.05 4.33
CA TRP A 360 -19.13 6.68 5.38
C TRP A 360 -20.01 5.67 6.12
N HIS A 361 -20.74 4.82 5.37
CA HIS A 361 -21.55 3.77 5.94
C HIS A 361 -20.72 2.78 6.78
N GLN A 362 -19.62 2.28 6.21
CA GLN A 362 -18.72 1.33 6.87
C GLN A 362 -18.10 1.88 8.16
N PHE A 363 -17.73 3.17 8.18
CA PHE A 363 -17.18 3.78 9.38
C PHE A 363 -18.20 3.97 10.48
N ASN A 364 -19.44 4.26 10.13
CA ASN A 364 -20.55 4.28 11.10
C ASN A 364 -20.76 2.91 11.74
N GLU A 365 -20.56 1.82 10.99
CA GLU A 365 -20.62 0.44 11.47
C GLU A 365 -19.31 -0.05 12.16
N GLY A 366 -18.28 0.76 12.20
CA GLY A 366 -17.00 0.45 12.89
C GLY A 366 -16.02 -0.39 12.09
N PHE A 367 -16.04 -0.32 10.76
CA PHE A 367 -15.16 -1.07 9.87
C PHE A 367 -13.68 -0.79 10.09
N TYR A 368 -13.30 0.48 10.32
CA TYR A 368 -11.93 0.86 10.67
C TYR A 368 -11.84 1.28 12.14
N PRO A 369 -10.73 0.96 12.84
CA PRO A 369 -10.48 1.44 14.20
C PRO A 369 -10.07 2.93 14.16
N LEU A 370 -11.03 3.82 13.98
CA LEU A 370 -10.83 5.26 14.04
C LEU A 370 -11.04 5.78 15.48
N PRO A 371 -10.26 6.77 15.93
CA PRO A 371 -10.63 7.56 17.09
C PRO A 371 -12.04 8.14 16.87
N ARG A 372 -12.89 8.08 17.89
CA ARG A 372 -14.25 8.61 17.81
C ARG A 372 -14.39 9.79 18.77
N LYS A 373 -15.23 10.75 18.37
CA LYS A 373 -15.64 11.83 19.26
C LYS A 373 -16.27 11.23 20.52
N ASP A 374 -15.75 11.58 21.67
CA ASP A 374 -16.34 11.19 22.95
C ASP A 374 -17.78 11.70 23.01
N LYS A 375 -18.73 10.83 23.43
CA LYS A 375 -20.13 11.19 23.58
C LYS A 375 -20.38 12.03 24.82
#